data_36d1120f7c5bb9a39f5c4613b2bdb1d5
#
_entry.id   36d1120f7c5bb9a39f5c4613b2bdb1d5
#
_cell.length_a   1.000
_cell.length_b   1.000
_cell.length_c   1.000
_cell.angle_alpha   90.00
_cell.angle_beta   90.00
_cell.angle_gamma   90.00
#
_symmetry.space_group_name_H-M   'P 1'
#
loop_
_entity.id
_entity.type
_entity.pdbx_description
1 polymer ?
#
loop_
_entity_poly.entity_id
_entity_poly.type
_entity_poly.pdbx_seq_one_letter_code
_entity_poly.pdbx_strand_id
1 'polypeptide(L)'
;FNVQSWETCKEFLKNQCTKAKIFDTICNATWARQQEAEDLSQKCDHMVVIGGHHSSNTQKLLQVAARHAVAINVETADELDPAWLKGAVTVGVTAGASTPSSIIGEVLNCMSEEIRDDMSFEEMLAASEAKPLYAGKIVKAKVISVSPTECVVGIDGSKHTGVVTLREMSHDPNAK
;
A
#
# COMPACT_ATOMS: atom_id res chain seq x y z
N PHE A 1 4.69 12.88 -18.40
CA PHE A 1 5.30 14.21 -18.35
C PHE A 1 6.50 14.16 -17.39
N ASN A 2 7.63 14.79 -17.78
CA ASN A 2 8.83 14.83 -16.95
C ASN A 2 8.91 16.19 -16.24
N VAL A 3 8.93 16.18 -14.90
CA VAL A 3 9.01 17.40 -14.08
C VAL A 3 10.28 18.20 -14.41
N GLN A 4 11.40 17.52 -14.62
CA GLN A 4 12.67 18.15 -15.00
C GLN A 4 12.55 18.95 -16.30
N SER A 5 11.88 18.36 -17.31
CA SER A 5 11.62 19.06 -18.59
C SER A 5 10.71 20.27 -18.40
N TRP A 6 9.77 20.21 -17.46
CA TRP A 6 8.90 21.35 -17.14
C TRP A 6 9.66 22.48 -16.46
N GLU A 7 10.52 22.17 -15.49
CA GLU A 7 11.37 23.19 -14.87
C GLU A 7 12.26 23.89 -15.89
N THR A 8 12.90 23.11 -16.78
CA THR A 8 13.69 23.66 -17.87
C THR A 8 12.87 24.59 -18.80
N CYS A 9 11.63 24.16 -19.14
CA CYS A 9 10.72 25.00 -19.93
C CYS A 9 10.34 26.29 -19.20
N LYS A 10 10.08 26.22 -17.89
CA LYS A 10 9.77 27.42 -17.07
C LYS A 10 10.92 28.40 -17.05
N GLU A 11 12.15 27.93 -16.87
CA GLU A 11 13.35 28.76 -16.89
C GLU A 11 13.57 29.41 -18.26
N PHE A 12 13.44 28.62 -19.32
CA PHE A 12 13.54 29.14 -20.69
C PHE A 12 12.52 30.23 -20.95
N LEU A 13 11.24 30.02 -20.60
CA LEU A 13 10.18 31.00 -20.77
C LEU A 13 10.42 32.28 -19.96
N LYS A 14 10.89 32.16 -18.72
CA LYS A 14 11.23 33.32 -17.88
C LYS A 14 12.36 34.16 -18.50
N ASN A 15 13.32 33.50 -19.13
CA ASN A 15 14.48 34.16 -19.74
C ASN A 15 14.15 34.80 -21.10
N GLN A 16 13.19 34.24 -21.84
CA GLN A 16 12.83 34.72 -23.17
C GLN A 16 11.65 35.72 -23.19
N CYS A 17 10.81 35.68 -22.16
CA CYS A 17 9.56 36.44 -22.11
C CYS A 17 9.50 37.32 -20.86
N THR A 18 9.57 38.63 -21.03
CA THR A 18 9.50 39.61 -19.92
C THR A 18 8.13 39.69 -19.22
N LYS A 19 7.07 39.17 -19.83
CA LYS A 19 5.69 39.20 -19.31
C LYS A 19 5.03 37.83 -19.28
N ALA A 20 5.81 36.74 -19.18
CA ALA A 20 5.25 35.41 -19.09
C ALA A 20 4.54 35.21 -17.73
N LYS A 21 3.26 34.79 -17.74
CA LYS A 21 2.53 34.33 -16.57
C LYS A 21 2.44 32.83 -16.65
N ILE A 22 3.17 32.13 -15.76
CA ILE A 22 3.26 30.69 -15.75
C ILE A 22 2.36 30.16 -14.63
N PHE A 23 1.44 29.25 -14.98
CA PHE A 23 0.60 28.55 -14.01
C PHE A 23 1.11 27.11 -13.87
N ASP A 24 1.50 26.74 -12.66
CA ASP A 24 1.94 25.38 -12.35
C ASP A 24 0.70 24.52 -12.10
N THR A 25 0.18 23.93 -13.17
CA THR A 25 -1.02 23.07 -13.13
C THR A 25 -0.67 21.59 -13.19
N ILE A 26 0.62 21.24 -13.01
CA ILE A 26 1.05 19.83 -13.01
C ILE A 26 0.60 19.17 -11.70
N CYS A 27 -0.08 18.04 -11.83
CA CYS A 27 -0.49 17.23 -10.69
C CYS A 27 0.74 16.63 -10.01
N ASN A 28 1.01 17.04 -8.77
CA ASN A 28 2.10 16.51 -7.96
C ASN A 28 1.90 15.01 -7.58
N ALA A 29 0.67 14.50 -7.70
CA ALA A 29 0.37 13.10 -7.37
C ALA A 29 1.18 12.09 -8.22
N THR A 30 1.44 12.40 -9.49
CA THR A 30 2.26 11.55 -10.36
C THR A 30 3.71 11.52 -9.91
N TRP A 31 4.25 12.66 -9.51
CA TRP A 31 5.61 12.74 -8.99
C TRP A 31 5.75 12.04 -7.63
N ALA A 32 4.84 12.29 -6.72
CA ALA A 32 4.82 11.63 -5.41
C ALA A 32 4.80 10.10 -5.54
N ARG A 33 3.95 9.57 -6.42
CA ARG A 33 3.91 8.12 -6.71
C ARG A 33 5.21 7.56 -7.28
N GLN A 34 5.90 8.30 -8.13
CA GLN A 34 7.20 7.88 -8.65
C GLN A 34 8.26 7.83 -7.54
N GLN A 35 8.25 8.80 -6.63
CA GLN A 35 9.14 8.79 -5.46
C GLN A 35 8.81 7.62 -4.52
N GLU A 36 7.54 7.42 -4.21
CA GLU A 36 7.10 6.28 -3.39
C GLU A 36 7.49 4.94 -4.02
N ALA A 37 7.36 4.79 -5.34
CA ALA A 37 7.78 3.58 -6.06
C ALA A 37 9.30 3.40 -6.04
N GLU A 38 10.07 4.47 -6.12
CA GLU A 38 11.53 4.44 -6.00
C GLU A 38 11.96 4.02 -4.59
N ASP A 39 11.40 4.66 -3.56
CA ASP A 39 11.68 4.36 -2.15
C ASP A 39 11.28 2.92 -1.78
N LEU A 40 10.17 2.42 -2.35
CA LEU A 40 9.71 1.05 -2.15
C LEU A 40 10.64 0.05 -2.84
N SER A 41 11.04 0.31 -4.07
CA SER A 41 11.90 -0.58 -4.87
C SER A 41 13.29 -0.78 -4.25
N GLN A 42 13.79 0.19 -3.48
CA GLN A 42 15.04 0.05 -2.74
C GLN A 42 14.95 -0.93 -1.55
N LYS A 43 13.74 -1.27 -1.11
CA LYS A 43 13.47 -2.14 0.05
C LYS A 43 12.96 -3.52 -0.34
N CYS A 44 12.74 -3.75 -1.63
CA CYS A 44 12.14 -4.97 -2.16
C CYS A 44 13.05 -5.63 -3.19
N ASP A 45 12.98 -6.95 -3.29
CA ASP A 45 13.68 -7.71 -4.32
C ASP A 45 12.90 -7.68 -5.63
N HIS A 46 11.58 -7.75 -5.51
CA HIS A 46 10.65 -7.78 -6.63
C HIS A 46 9.62 -6.66 -6.51
N MET A 47 9.19 -6.13 -7.67
CA MET A 47 8.18 -5.06 -7.75
C MET A 47 7.11 -5.39 -8.79
N VAL A 48 5.86 -5.42 -8.37
CA VAL A 48 4.70 -5.56 -9.26
C VAL A 48 4.08 -4.18 -9.48
N VAL A 49 4.02 -3.76 -10.73
CA VAL A 49 3.41 -2.50 -11.15
C VAL A 49 2.08 -2.81 -11.84
N ILE A 50 0.97 -2.47 -11.20
CA ILE A 50 -0.37 -2.79 -11.71
C ILE A 50 -0.89 -1.63 -12.55
N GLY A 51 -1.29 -1.93 -13.80
CA GLY A 51 -1.93 -0.96 -14.69
C GLY A 51 -1.61 -1.17 -16.15
N GLY A 52 -2.32 -0.46 -17.02
CA GLY A 52 -2.28 -0.66 -18.46
C GLY A 52 -0.88 -0.58 -19.05
N HIS A 53 -0.53 -1.56 -19.91
CA HIS A 53 0.78 -1.60 -20.58
C HIS A 53 1.05 -0.37 -21.45
N HIS A 54 -0.01 0.23 -22.00
CA HIS A 54 0.10 1.44 -22.82
C HIS A 54 0.03 2.75 -22.01
N SER A 55 -0.18 2.67 -20.70
CA SER A 55 -0.22 3.85 -19.84
C SER A 55 1.19 4.42 -19.61
N SER A 56 1.42 5.64 -20.07
CA SER A 56 2.71 6.31 -19.89
C SER A 56 3.08 6.51 -18.42
N ASN A 57 2.09 6.61 -17.53
CA ASN A 57 2.32 6.69 -16.09
C ASN A 57 2.77 5.35 -15.51
N THR A 58 2.09 4.25 -15.89
CA THR A 58 2.44 2.88 -15.48
C THR A 58 3.86 2.54 -15.96
N GLN A 59 4.17 2.84 -17.23
CA GLN A 59 5.50 2.60 -17.78
C GLN A 59 6.62 3.37 -17.06
N LYS A 60 6.34 4.59 -16.59
CA LYS A 60 7.30 5.34 -15.77
C LYS A 60 7.49 4.74 -14.39
N LEU A 61 6.42 4.27 -13.74
CA LEU A 61 6.52 3.55 -12.47
C LEU A 61 7.36 2.29 -12.62
N LEU A 62 7.14 1.53 -13.71
CA LEU A 62 7.95 0.34 -14.03
C LEU A 62 9.42 0.69 -14.21
N GLN A 63 9.74 1.74 -14.97
CA GLN A 63 11.12 2.20 -15.18
C GLN A 63 11.81 2.63 -13.88
N VAL A 64 11.07 3.28 -12.99
CA VAL A 64 11.59 3.69 -11.68
C VAL A 64 11.82 2.46 -10.80
N ALA A 65 10.86 1.55 -10.70
CA ALA A 65 10.97 0.33 -9.91
C ALA A 65 12.11 -0.57 -10.39
N ALA A 66 12.29 -0.71 -11.69
CA ALA A 66 13.33 -1.54 -12.30
C ALA A 66 14.78 -1.05 -12.08
N ARG A 67 14.97 0.12 -11.47
CA ARG A 67 16.32 0.61 -11.13
C ARG A 67 16.93 -0.14 -9.94
N HIS A 68 16.09 -0.64 -9.03
CA HIS A 68 16.52 -1.19 -7.75
C HIS A 68 16.03 -2.61 -7.49
N ALA A 69 14.93 -3.03 -8.15
CA ALA A 69 14.29 -4.32 -7.97
C ALA A 69 14.00 -5.00 -9.32
N VAL A 70 13.78 -6.31 -9.32
CA VAL A 70 13.21 -7.00 -10.47
C VAL A 70 11.75 -6.59 -10.61
N ALA A 71 11.38 -5.90 -11.68
CA ALA A 71 10.07 -5.29 -11.81
C ALA A 71 9.30 -5.84 -13.02
N ILE A 72 8.00 -6.12 -12.81
CA ILE A 72 7.06 -6.48 -13.87
C ILE A 72 5.87 -5.53 -13.88
N ASN A 73 5.22 -5.43 -15.04
CA ASN A 73 3.93 -4.76 -15.18
C ASN A 73 2.86 -5.80 -15.50
N VAL A 74 1.73 -5.72 -14.79
CA VAL A 74 0.54 -6.55 -15.03
C VAL A 74 -0.70 -5.68 -15.13
N GLU A 75 -1.59 -5.98 -16.09
CA GLU A 75 -2.90 -5.34 -16.20
C GLU A 75 -3.95 -6.06 -15.36
N THR A 76 -3.86 -7.39 -15.25
CA THR A 76 -4.78 -8.26 -14.53
C THR A 76 -4.01 -9.28 -13.69
N ALA A 77 -4.71 -9.96 -12.78
CA ALA A 77 -4.12 -11.00 -11.95
C ALA A 77 -3.63 -12.21 -12.78
N ASP A 78 -4.30 -12.53 -13.88
CA ASP A 78 -3.96 -13.66 -14.76
C ASP A 78 -2.60 -13.49 -15.46
N GLU A 79 -2.09 -12.28 -15.55
CA GLU A 79 -0.77 -11.98 -16.13
C GLU A 79 0.38 -12.20 -15.13
N LEU A 80 0.08 -12.36 -13.87
CA LEU A 80 1.09 -12.62 -12.85
C LEU A 80 1.47 -14.10 -12.87
N ASP A 81 2.66 -14.40 -13.38
CA ASP A 81 3.21 -15.74 -13.32
C ASP A 81 3.67 -16.04 -11.88
N PRO A 82 3.07 -17.04 -11.21
CA PRO A 82 3.51 -17.45 -9.87
C PRO A 82 4.99 -17.81 -9.78
N ALA A 83 5.54 -18.38 -10.84
CA ALA A 83 6.97 -18.72 -10.89
C ALA A 83 7.87 -17.50 -10.77
N TRP A 84 7.39 -16.31 -11.14
CA TRP A 84 8.12 -15.06 -11.00
C TRP A 84 8.28 -14.61 -9.54
N LEU A 85 7.36 -15.00 -8.66
CA LEU A 85 7.41 -14.69 -7.22
C LEU A 85 8.36 -15.62 -6.46
N LYS A 86 8.75 -16.77 -7.05
CA LYS A 86 9.61 -17.75 -6.39
C LYS A 86 10.99 -17.17 -6.08
N GLY A 87 11.39 -17.30 -4.82
CA GLY A 87 12.67 -16.81 -4.33
C GLY A 87 12.71 -15.33 -3.95
N ALA A 88 11.61 -14.59 -4.14
CA ALA A 88 11.49 -13.24 -3.62
C ALA A 88 11.30 -13.27 -2.10
N VAL A 89 12.10 -12.52 -1.38
CA VAL A 89 11.96 -12.33 0.08
C VAL A 89 10.96 -11.21 0.36
N THR A 90 10.98 -10.17 -0.47
CA THR A 90 10.12 -9.00 -0.30
C THR A 90 9.59 -8.53 -1.65
N VAL A 91 8.28 -8.51 -1.79
CA VAL A 91 7.60 -8.05 -3.01
C VAL A 91 6.89 -6.74 -2.72
N GLY A 92 7.26 -5.69 -3.44
CA GLY A 92 6.58 -4.39 -3.42
C GLY A 92 5.50 -4.32 -4.50
N VAL A 93 4.40 -3.65 -4.20
CA VAL A 93 3.29 -3.45 -5.15
C VAL A 93 2.99 -1.97 -5.30
N THR A 94 2.90 -1.50 -6.52
CA THR A 94 2.44 -0.15 -6.85
C THR A 94 1.47 -0.19 -8.02
N ALA A 95 0.65 0.84 -8.16
CA ALA A 95 -0.35 0.89 -9.21
C ALA A 95 -0.41 2.24 -9.91
N GLY A 96 -0.77 2.21 -11.19
CA GLY A 96 -1.06 3.41 -11.97
C GLY A 96 -2.26 4.19 -11.39
N ALA A 97 -2.29 5.52 -11.62
CA ALA A 97 -3.33 6.39 -11.06
C ALA A 97 -4.76 6.02 -11.52
N SER A 98 -4.89 5.42 -12.68
CA SER A 98 -6.19 5.04 -13.26
C SER A 98 -6.52 3.56 -13.05
N THR A 99 -5.72 2.84 -12.27
CA THR A 99 -5.95 1.40 -12.01
C THR A 99 -7.11 1.24 -11.03
N PRO A 100 -8.16 0.48 -11.37
CA PRO A 100 -9.28 0.21 -10.47
C PRO A 100 -8.83 -0.54 -9.21
N SER A 101 -9.43 -0.20 -8.07
CA SER A 101 -9.14 -0.87 -6.79
C SER A 101 -9.49 -2.36 -6.78
N SER A 102 -10.47 -2.79 -7.59
CA SER A 102 -10.82 -4.20 -7.78
C SER A 102 -9.64 -4.98 -8.36
N ILE A 103 -9.02 -4.49 -9.43
CA ILE A 103 -7.85 -5.12 -10.07
C ILE A 103 -6.68 -5.20 -9.09
N ILE A 104 -6.44 -4.13 -8.33
CA ILE A 104 -5.40 -4.15 -7.29
C ILE A 104 -5.69 -5.26 -6.26
N GLY A 105 -6.95 -5.37 -5.83
CA GLY A 105 -7.38 -6.41 -4.90
C GLY A 105 -7.22 -7.83 -5.45
N GLU A 106 -7.56 -8.05 -6.72
CA GLU A 106 -7.40 -9.35 -7.39
C GLU A 106 -5.93 -9.77 -7.48
N VAL A 107 -5.03 -8.87 -7.89
CA VAL A 107 -3.58 -9.14 -7.94
C VAL A 107 -3.03 -9.44 -6.55
N LEU A 108 -3.40 -8.67 -5.53
CA LEU A 108 -2.96 -8.91 -4.16
C LEU A 108 -3.46 -10.25 -3.60
N ASN A 109 -4.68 -10.65 -3.92
CA ASN A 109 -5.23 -11.95 -3.51
C ASN A 109 -4.48 -13.09 -4.19
N CYS A 110 -4.25 -13.01 -5.51
CA CYS A 110 -3.46 -13.97 -6.26
C CYS A 110 -2.07 -14.16 -5.63
N MET A 111 -1.36 -13.06 -5.37
CA MET A 111 -0.04 -13.10 -4.71
C MET A 111 -0.09 -13.76 -3.33
N SER A 112 -1.16 -13.52 -2.55
CA SER A 112 -1.31 -14.05 -1.21
C SER A 112 -1.61 -15.55 -1.20
N GLU A 113 -2.34 -16.05 -2.20
CA GLU A 113 -2.63 -17.48 -2.38
C GLU A 113 -1.37 -18.24 -2.73
N GLU A 114 -0.57 -17.73 -3.68
CA GLU A 114 0.70 -18.34 -4.08
C GLU A 114 1.74 -18.40 -2.94
N ILE A 115 1.84 -17.33 -2.14
CA ILE A 115 2.73 -17.31 -0.97
C ILE A 115 2.30 -18.35 0.06
N ARG A 116 0.99 -18.63 0.19
CA ARG A 116 0.46 -19.65 1.11
C ARG A 116 0.76 -21.07 0.63
N ASP A 117 0.71 -21.31 -0.68
CA ASP A 117 1.00 -22.63 -1.23
C ASP A 117 2.48 -23.01 -1.11
N ASP A 118 3.39 -22.04 -1.10
CA ASP A 118 4.82 -22.25 -0.90
C ASP A 118 5.23 -22.33 0.60
N MET A 119 4.35 -21.92 1.54
CA MET A 119 4.60 -22.00 2.97
C MET A 119 4.24 -23.39 3.54
N SER A 120 5.14 -23.95 4.33
CA SER A 120 4.81 -25.16 5.09
C SER A 120 3.68 -24.88 6.10
N PHE A 121 2.91 -25.93 6.46
CA PHE A 121 1.83 -25.78 7.44
C PHE A 121 2.34 -25.22 8.78
N GLU A 122 3.57 -25.52 9.16
CA GLU A 122 4.21 -25.00 10.38
C GLU A 122 4.52 -23.49 10.27
N GLU A 123 4.97 -23.02 9.10
CA GLU A 123 5.19 -21.59 8.84
C GLU A 123 3.87 -20.81 8.78
N MET A 124 2.81 -21.39 8.20
CA MET A 124 1.46 -20.81 8.22
C MET A 124 0.88 -20.72 9.64
N LEU A 125 1.13 -21.71 10.49
CA LEU A 125 0.75 -21.66 11.90
C LEU A 125 1.50 -20.54 12.63
N ALA A 126 2.81 -20.45 12.44
CA ALA A 126 3.65 -19.40 13.05
C ALA A 126 3.27 -17.99 12.57
N ALA A 127 2.93 -17.82 11.29
CA ALA A 127 2.43 -16.55 10.74
C ALA A 127 1.00 -16.22 11.20
N SER A 128 0.17 -17.24 11.48
CA SER A 128 -1.20 -17.09 11.99
C SER A 128 -1.25 -16.92 13.51
N GLU A 129 -0.18 -17.19 14.22
CA GLU A 129 -0.03 -16.85 15.63
C GLU A 129 0.07 -15.32 15.77
N ALA A 130 -1.10 -14.67 15.68
CA ALA A 130 -1.27 -13.32 16.20
C ALA A 130 -0.63 -13.30 17.59
N LYS A 131 0.33 -12.39 17.80
CA LYS A 131 1.12 -12.25 19.03
C LYS A 131 0.22 -12.52 20.23
N PRO A 132 0.52 -13.52 21.07
CA PRO A 132 -0.39 -13.93 22.11
C PRO A 132 -0.77 -12.74 22.99
N LEU A 133 -2.07 -12.56 23.17
CA LEU A 133 -2.60 -11.55 24.08
C LEU A 133 -2.42 -12.09 25.50
N TYR A 134 -1.65 -11.40 26.31
CA TYR A 134 -1.46 -11.72 27.72
C TYR A 134 -1.97 -10.59 28.60
N ALA A 135 -2.37 -10.91 29.83
CA ALA A 135 -2.88 -9.94 30.78
C ALA A 135 -1.86 -8.82 31.04
N GLY A 136 -2.30 -7.57 30.96
CA GLY A 136 -1.46 -6.38 31.14
C GLY A 136 -0.87 -5.80 29.86
N LYS A 137 -1.08 -6.41 28.68
CA LYS A 137 -0.64 -5.84 27.41
C LYS A 137 -1.59 -4.74 26.93
N ILE A 138 -1.06 -3.57 26.65
CA ILE A 138 -1.81 -2.47 26.03
C ILE A 138 -1.92 -2.74 24.53
N VAL A 139 -3.15 -2.75 24.01
CA VAL A 139 -3.45 -3.00 22.59
C VAL A 139 -4.29 -1.86 22.04
N LYS A 140 -4.16 -1.59 20.73
CA LYS A 140 -5.09 -0.72 20.02
C LYS A 140 -6.32 -1.51 19.63
N ALA A 141 -7.49 -0.94 19.85
CA ALA A 141 -8.75 -1.59 19.53
C ALA A 141 -9.72 -0.58 18.91
N LYS A 142 -10.58 -1.08 18.03
CA LYS A 142 -11.63 -0.30 17.38
C LYS A 142 -12.99 -0.72 17.94
N VAL A 143 -13.82 0.24 18.33
CA VAL A 143 -15.18 -0.02 18.79
C VAL A 143 -16.01 -0.59 17.66
N ILE A 144 -16.61 -1.76 17.89
CA ILE A 144 -17.52 -2.46 16.95
C ILE A 144 -18.96 -2.15 17.30
N SER A 145 -19.32 -2.27 18.59
CA SER A 145 -20.68 -1.98 19.06
C SER A 145 -20.67 -1.50 20.50
N VAL A 146 -21.68 -0.71 20.86
CA VAL A 146 -21.87 -0.20 22.22
C VAL A 146 -23.28 -0.59 22.68
N SER A 147 -23.34 -1.23 23.84
CA SER A 147 -24.56 -1.56 24.58
C SER A 147 -24.65 -0.69 25.82
N PRO A 148 -25.81 -0.64 26.52
CA PRO A 148 -25.95 0.20 27.72
C PRO A 148 -25.00 -0.16 28.88
N THR A 149 -24.43 -1.35 28.87
CA THR A 149 -23.57 -1.87 29.96
C THR A 149 -22.15 -2.17 29.52
N GLU A 150 -21.91 -2.41 28.22
CA GLU A 150 -20.63 -2.89 27.70
C GLU A 150 -20.33 -2.39 26.29
N CYS A 151 -19.09 -2.36 25.93
CA CYS A 151 -18.58 -2.02 24.61
C CYS A 151 -17.80 -3.21 24.05
N VAL A 152 -18.15 -3.63 22.83
CA VAL A 152 -17.40 -4.68 22.11
C VAL A 152 -16.36 -3.98 21.23
N VAL A 153 -15.12 -4.41 21.36
CA VAL A 153 -13.98 -3.85 20.64
C VAL A 153 -13.27 -4.92 19.81
N GLY A 154 -12.92 -4.61 18.57
CA GLY A 154 -12.05 -5.41 17.74
C GLY A 154 -10.60 -5.02 17.99
N ILE A 155 -9.74 -5.98 18.29
CA ILE A 155 -8.33 -5.76 18.60
C ILE A 155 -7.55 -5.73 17.28
N ASP A 156 -6.84 -4.63 17.02
CA ASP A 156 -6.03 -4.47 15.82
C ASP A 156 -4.97 -5.57 15.70
N GLY A 157 -4.96 -6.24 14.53
CA GLY A 157 -4.04 -7.35 14.25
C GLY A 157 -4.40 -8.67 14.92
N SER A 158 -5.64 -8.83 15.45
CA SER A 158 -6.13 -10.05 16.02
C SER A 158 -7.52 -10.39 15.50
N LYS A 159 -7.85 -11.68 15.40
CA LYS A 159 -9.21 -12.16 15.13
C LYS A 159 -10.11 -12.14 16.38
N HIS A 160 -9.57 -11.72 17.52
CA HIS A 160 -10.29 -11.74 18.80
C HIS A 160 -11.00 -10.40 19.02
N THR A 161 -12.18 -10.47 19.60
CA THR A 161 -12.92 -9.32 20.12
C THR A 161 -12.76 -9.26 21.64
N GLY A 162 -12.66 -8.05 22.17
CA GLY A 162 -12.69 -7.81 23.61
C GLY A 162 -14.03 -7.20 24.02
N VAL A 163 -14.42 -7.40 25.26
CA VAL A 163 -15.57 -6.72 25.89
C VAL A 163 -15.02 -5.84 27.01
N VAL A 164 -15.39 -4.58 27.00
CA VAL A 164 -15.01 -3.59 28.01
C VAL A 164 -16.29 -3.05 28.64
N THR A 165 -16.39 -3.07 29.96
CA THR A 165 -17.56 -2.51 30.63
C THR A 165 -17.49 -0.98 30.57
N LEU A 166 -18.63 -0.32 30.38
CA LEU A 166 -18.68 1.15 30.27
C LEU A 166 -18.13 1.84 31.54
N ARG A 167 -18.19 1.18 32.68
CA ARG A 167 -17.62 1.68 33.95
C ARG A 167 -16.09 1.76 33.92
N GLU A 168 -15.44 0.95 33.10
CA GLU A 168 -13.97 0.95 32.94
C GLU A 168 -13.49 1.94 31.87
N MET A 169 -14.40 2.44 31.03
CA MET A 169 -14.09 3.39 29.98
C MET A 169 -14.09 4.85 30.44
N SER A 170 -14.73 5.16 31.56
CA SER A 170 -14.82 6.53 32.09
C SER A 170 -14.47 6.57 33.57
N HIS A 171 -13.61 7.50 33.97
CA HIS A 171 -13.36 7.85 35.35
C HIS A 171 -14.42 8.80 35.93
N ASP A 172 -15.38 9.25 35.10
CA ASP A 172 -16.48 10.11 35.54
C ASP A 172 -17.66 9.24 36.01
N PRO A 173 -17.99 9.24 37.31
CA PRO A 173 -19.09 8.45 37.86
C PRO A 173 -20.48 8.87 37.32
N ASN A 174 -20.59 10.02 36.62
CA ASN A 174 -21.81 10.54 36.02
C ASN A 174 -21.85 10.48 34.50
N ALA A 175 -20.87 9.89 33.83
CA ALA A 175 -20.90 9.68 32.39
C ALA A 175 -22.04 8.71 32.02
N LYS A 176 -23.07 9.24 31.34
CA LYS A 176 -24.20 8.49 30.79
C LYS A 176 -23.97 8.15 29.34
#